data_6df76ba2baecb465ffc89b9b391fbc99
#
_entry.id   6df76ba2baecb465ffc89b9b391fbc99
#
_cell.length_a   1.000
_cell.length_b   1.000
_cell.length_c   1.000
_cell.angle_alpha   90.00
_cell.angle_beta   90.00
_cell.angle_gamma   90.00
#
_symmetry.space_group_name_H-M   'P 1'
#
loop_
_entity.id
_entity.type
_entity.pdbx_description
1 polymer ?
#
loop_
_entity_poly.entity_id
_entity_poly.type
_entity_poly.pdbx_seq_one_letter_code
_entity_poly.pdbx_strand_id
1 'polypeptide(L)'
;MNAATEFDLGPLTWVKGEIDLALQRAEQALEAYVDSADRTQLKFCRTHVHQVHGALAMVGLEGVTLLTEATEALLAGMEEDRLPSGDAAVTVLHQTLGALRQYLDDLMAGEPNRPLLLLPVYQSLETAR
;
A
#
# COMPACT_ATOMS: atom_id res chain seq x y z
N MET A 1 11.95 12.62 -25.99
CA MET A 1 11.17 11.95 -24.96
C MET A 1 11.73 10.56 -24.70
N ASN A 2 11.92 10.21 -23.46
CA ASN A 2 12.52 8.93 -23.11
C ASN A 2 11.42 7.92 -22.76
N ALA A 3 11.17 6.96 -23.63
CA ALA A 3 10.12 5.97 -23.43
C ALA A 3 10.33 5.12 -22.16
N ALA A 4 11.58 4.91 -21.72
CA ALA A 4 11.88 4.12 -20.53
C ALA A 4 11.42 4.80 -19.23
N THR A 5 11.22 6.11 -19.23
CA THR A 5 10.75 6.85 -18.05
C THR A 5 9.27 7.21 -18.13
N GLU A 6 8.63 6.86 -19.23
CA GLU A 6 7.22 7.15 -19.41
C GLU A 6 6.36 6.05 -18.81
N PHE A 7 5.33 6.49 -18.14
CA PHE A 7 4.29 5.61 -17.67
C PHE A 7 2.97 5.99 -18.33
N ASP A 8 2.30 5.01 -18.94
CA ASP A 8 0.99 5.24 -19.54
C ASP A 8 -0.06 5.34 -18.44
N LEU A 9 -0.60 6.55 -18.25
CA LEU A 9 -1.61 6.82 -17.25
C LEU A 9 -3.00 6.27 -17.58
N GLY A 10 -3.22 5.88 -18.84
CA GLY A 10 -4.52 5.42 -19.27
C GLY A 10 -5.09 4.31 -18.39
N PRO A 11 -4.39 3.17 -18.23
CA PRO A 11 -4.88 2.10 -17.38
C PRO A 11 -5.08 2.53 -15.93
N LEU A 12 -4.17 3.34 -15.36
CA LEU A 12 -4.30 3.83 -14.00
C LEU A 12 -5.53 4.72 -13.84
N THR A 13 -5.82 5.55 -14.83
CA THR A 13 -6.99 6.42 -14.81
C THR A 13 -8.28 5.62 -14.62
N TRP A 14 -8.36 4.44 -15.24
CA TRP A 14 -9.55 3.59 -15.12
C TRP A 14 -9.74 2.99 -13.72
N VAL A 15 -8.65 2.68 -13.01
CA VAL A 15 -8.73 1.98 -11.72
C VAL A 15 -8.45 2.89 -10.53
N LYS A 16 -8.05 4.15 -10.75
CA LYS A 16 -7.62 5.06 -9.67
C LYS A 16 -8.71 5.24 -8.61
N GLY A 17 -9.97 5.41 -9.03
CA GLY A 17 -11.07 5.57 -8.09
C GLY A 17 -11.26 4.34 -7.21
N GLU A 18 -11.12 3.15 -7.75
CA GLU A 18 -11.21 1.90 -6.99
C GLU A 18 -10.04 1.75 -6.04
N ILE A 19 -8.84 2.12 -6.49
CA ILE A 19 -7.65 2.10 -5.63
C ILE A 19 -7.80 3.06 -4.46
N ASP A 20 -8.25 4.29 -4.72
CA ASP A 20 -8.46 5.29 -3.67
C ASP A 20 -9.46 4.80 -2.63
N LEU A 21 -10.55 4.19 -3.07
CA LEU A 21 -11.56 3.65 -2.16
C LEU A 21 -11.00 2.49 -1.33
N ALA A 22 -10.24 1.59 -1.96
CA ALA A 22 -9.62 0.47 -1.26
C ALA A 22 -8.60 0.95 -0.23
N LEU A 23 -7.78 1.95 -0.57
CA LEU A 23 -6.82 2.54 0.37
C LEU A 23 -7.55 3.20 1.55
N GLN A 24 -8.63 3.91 1.29
CA GLN A 24 -9.43 4.52 2.35
C GLN A 24 -9.99 3.45 3.29
N ARG A 25 -10.52 2.36 2.74
CA ARG A 25 -11.06 1.25 3.54
C ARG A 25 -9.98 0.53 4.33
N ALA A 26 -8.78 0.38 3.75
CA ALA A 26 -7.63 -0.20 4.45
C ALA A 26 -7.25 0.66 5.65
N GLU A 27 -7.20 1.98 5.49
CA GLU A 27 -6.89 2.89 6.58
C GLU A 27 -7.96 2.88 7.66
N GLN A 28 -9.23 2.82 7.28
CA GLN A 28 -10.34 2.72 8.24
C GLN A 28 -10.25 1.43 9.06
N ALA A 29 -9.92 0.31 8.41
CA ALA A 29 -9.74 -0.96 9.11
C ALA A 29 -8.56 -0.91 10.07
N LEU A 30 -7.45 -0.27 9.67
CA LEU A 30 -6.29 -0.12 10.54
C LEU A 30 -6.62 0.71 11.77
N GLU A 31 -7.38 1.81 11.62
CA GLU A 31 -7.82 2.62 12.75
C GLU A 31 -8.78 1.86 13.66
N ALA A 32 -9.68 1.06 13.09
CA ALA A 32 -10.57 0.22 13.87
C ALA A 32 -9.80 -0.81 14.68
N TYR A 33 -8.70 -1.34 14.13
CA TYR A 33 -7.80 -2.22 14.89
C TYR A 33 -7.15 -1.49 16.06
N VAL A 34 -6.69 -0.26 15.86
CA VAL A 34 -6.08 0.55 16.93
C VAL A 34 -7.08 0.75 18.07
N ASP A 35 -8.33 1.03 17.73
CA ASP A 35 -9.37 1.33 18.73
C ASP A 35 -9.85 0.08 19.49
N SER A 36 -9.91 -1.07 18.83
CA SER A 36 -10.56 -2.28 19.36
C SER A 36 -9.59 -3.40 19.70
N ALA A 37 -8.36 -3.37 19.16
CA ALA A 37 -7.41 -4.48 19.20
C ALA A 37 -7.96 -5.78 18.59
N ASP A 38 -8.99 -5.68 17.75
CA ASP A 38 -9.61 -6.83 17.08
C ASP A 38 -8.82 -7.16 15.81
N ARG A 39 -8.20 -8.34 15.81
CA ARG A 39 -7.38 -8.80 14.67
C ARG A 39 -8.17 -9.03 13.40
N THR A 40 -9.48 -9.16 13.49
CA THR A 40 -10.34 -9.22 12.31
C THR A 40 -10.18 -7.96 11.48
N GLN A 41 -9.94 -6.82 12.12
CA GLN A 41 -9.70 -5.55 11.42
C GLN A 41 -8.40 -5.58 10.61
N LEU A 42 -7.37 -6.29 11.08
CA LEU A 42 -6.14 -6.50 10.31
C LEU A 42 -6.41 -7.31 9.05
N LYS A 43 -7.28 -8.30 9.14
CA LYS A 43 -7.69 -9.10 7.99
C LYS A 43 -8.42 -8.23 6.95
N PHE A 44 -9.33 -7.36 7.40
CA PHE A 44 -10.03 -6.44 6.50
C PHE A 44 -9.04 -5.47 5.84
N CYS A 45 -8.09 -4.92 6.60
CA CYS A 45 -7.05 -4.06 6.05
C CYS A 45 -6.27 -4.80 4.96
N ARG A 46 -5.84 -6.04 5.24
CA ARG A 46 -5.11 -6.86 4.27
C ARG A 46 -5.93 -7.13 3.02
N THR A 47 -7.21 -7.40 3.16
CA THR A 47 -8.10 -7.64 2.03
C THR A 47 -8.14 -6.43 1.10
N HIS A 48 -8.25 -5.23 1.66
CA HIS A 48 -8.28 -4.01 0.84
C HIS A 48 -6.92 -3.69 0.21
N VAL A 49 -5.83 -3.94 0.92
CA VAL A 49 -4.48 -3.80 0.35
C VAL A 49 -4.30 -4.79 -0.82
N HIS A 50 -4.84 -6.01 -0.67
CA HIS A 50 -4.78 -7.00 -1.75
C HIS A 50 -5.53 -6.52 -3.00
N GLN A 51 -6.66 -5.84 -2.83
CA GLN A 51 -7.39 -5.23 -3.94
C GLN A 51 -6.54 -4.18 -4.65
N VAL A 52 -5.83 -3.35 -3.89
CA VAL A 52 -4.89 -2.36 -4.44
C VAL A 52 -3.77 -3.07 -5.20
N HIS A 53 -3.20 -4.12 -4.61
CA HIS A 53 -2.16 -4.94 -5.23
C HIS A 53 -2.60 -5.45 -6.61
N GLY A 54 -3.79 -6.06 -6.68
CA GLY A 54 -4.32 -6.60 -7.93
C GLY A 54 -4.49 -5.54 -9.00
N ALA A 55 -5.04 -4.38 -8.64
CA ALA A 55 -5.24 -3.29 -9.57
C ALA A 55 -3.90 -2.73 -10.07
N LEU A 56 -2.92 -2.56 -9.19
CA LEU A 56 -1.59 -2.06 -9.57
C LEU A 56 -0.84 -3.04 -10.46
N ALA A 57 -0.97 -4.35 -10.20
CA ALA A 57 -0.36 -5.37 -11.03
C ALA A 57 -0.93 -5.31 -12.46
N MET A 58 -2.24 -5.09 -12.58
CA MET A 58 -2.90 -4.99 -13.89
C MET A 58 -2.41 -3.79 -14.70
N VAL A 59 -2.05 -2.69 -14.05
CA VAL A 59 -1.59 -1.49 -14.76
C VAL A 59 -0.06 -1.45 -14.92
N GLY A 60 0.65 -2.46 -14.44
CA GLY A 60 2.09 -2.61 -14.69
C GLY A 60 3.00 -1.78 -13.79
N LEU A 61 2.55 -1.37 -12.61
CA LEU A 61 3.36 -0.62 -11.65
C LEU A 61 4.11 -1.57 -10.71
N GLU A 62 5.17 -2.21 -11.23
CA GLU A 62 5.87 -3.28 -10.51
C GLU A 62 6.48 -2.86 -9.17
N GLY A 63 7.14 -1.70 -9.12
CA GLY A 63 7.76 -1.22 -7.88
C GLY A 63 6.74 -0.97 -6.79
N VAL A 64 5.59 -0.42 -7.15
CA VAL A 64 4.51 -0.16 -6.21
C VAL A 64 3.83 -1.48 -5.80
N THR A 65 3.74 -2.42 -6.74
CA THR A 65 3.21 -3.75 -6.47
C THR A 65 4.04 -4.46 -5.40
N LEU A 66 5.37 -4.35 -5.46
CA LEU A 66 6.26 -4.92 -4.44
C LEU A 66 5.99 -4.31 -3.06
N LEU A 67 5.70 -3.02 -3.01
CA LEU A 67 5.36 -2.36 -1.75
C LEU A 67 4.07 -2.93 -1.16
N THR A 68 3.06 -3.15 -1.98
CA THR A 68 1.80 -3.74 -1.52
C THR A 68 1.99 -5.19 -1.05
N GLU A 69 2.83 -5.96 -1.73
CA GLU A 69 3.18 -7.33 -1.30
C GLU A 69 3.81 -7.34 0.09
N ALA A 70 4.76 -6.44 0.33
CA ALA A 70 5.42 -6.32 1.62
C ALA A 70 4.43 -5.88 2.71
N THR A 71 3.50 -5.00 2.37
CA THR A 71 2.44 -4.55 3.28
C THR A 71 1.52 -5.71 3.66
N GLU A 72 1.08 -6.50 2.68
CA GLU A 72 0.26 -7.68 2.93
C GLU A 72 0.98 -8.69 3.82
N ALA A 73 2.28 -8.90 3.60
CA ALA A 73 3.06 -9.84 4.39
C ALA A 73 3.16 -9.40 5.85
N LEU A 74 3.34 -8.10 6.10
CA LEU A 74 3.35 -7.58 7.47
C LEU A 74 1.98 -7.76 8.13
N LEU A 75 0.91 -7.40 7.44
CA LEU A 75 -0.45 -7.54 7.96
C LEU A 75 -0.78 -9.01 8.27
N ALA A 76 -0.41 -9.93 7.39
CA ALA A 76 -0.63 -11.36 7.61
C ALA A 76 0.14 -11.85 8.83
N GLY A 77 1.38 -11.43 9.00
CA GLY A 77 2.20 -11.80 10.15
C GLY A 77 1.63 -11.29 11.47
N MET A 78 1.09 -10.06 11.47
CA MET A 78 0.43 -9.48 12.63
C MET A 78 -0.87 -10.22 12.96
N GLU A 79 -1.68 -10.51 11.94
CA GLU A 79 -2.95 -11.23 12.08
C GLU A 79 -2.74 -12.63 12.66
N GLU A 80 -1.69 -13.31 12.22
CA GLU A 80 -1.36 -14.68 12.64
C GLU A 80 -0.50 -14.74 13.91
N ASP A 81 -0.23 -13.60 14.51
CA ASP A 81 0.59 -13.48 15.73
C ASP A 81 2.03 -13.98 15.54
N ARG A 82 2.54 -13.93 14.33
CA ARG A 82 3.93 -14.25 14.01
C ARG A 82 4.86 -13.05 14.10
N LEU A 83 4.29 -11.84 14.03
CA LEU A 83 5.01 -10.57 14.06
C LEU A 83 4.39 -9.66 15.12
N PRO A 84 5.20 -8.72 15.68
CA PRO A 84 4.66 -7.72 16.60
C PRO A 84 3.53 -6.92 15.95
N SER A 85 2.49 -6.65 16.69
CA SER A 85 1.29 -5.95 16.21
C SER A 85 0.98 -4.68 17.01
N GLY A 86 1.99 -4.12 17.65
CA GLY A 86 1.85 -2.91 18.46
C GLY A 86 2.02 -1.61 17.65
N ASP A 87 2.25 -0.52 18.38
CA ASP A 87 2.26 0.83 17.82
C ASP A 87 3.29 1.03 16.72
N ALA A 88 4.46 0.41 16.84
CA ALA A 88 5.53 0.57 15.84
C ALA A 88 5.09 0.01 14.49
N ALA A 89 4.47 -1.17 14.48
CA ALA A 89 3.99 -1.79 13.25
C ALA A 89 2.84 -0.98 12.64
N VAL A 90 1.92 -0.50 13.49
CA VAL A 90 0.81 0.33 13.04
C VAL A 90 1.31 1.63 12.41
N THR A 91 2.31 2.27 13.01
CA THR A 91 2.92 3.48 12.47
C THR A 91 3.50 3.24 11.08
N VAL A 92 4.23 2.13 10.90
CA VAL A 92 4.80 1.77 9.60
C VAL A 92 3.69 1.58 8.56
N LEU A 93 2.59 0.92 8.94
CA LEU A 93 1.46 0.71 8.04
C LEU A 93 0.79 2.02 7.63
N HIS A 94 0.57 2.94 8.58
CA HIS A 94 0.02 4.26 8.26
C HIS A 94 0.92 5.02 7.30
N GLN A 95 2.22 5.03 7.55
CA GLN A 95 3.19 5.70 6.69
C GLN A 95 3.18 5.10 5.30
N THR A 96 3.09 3.76 5.20
CA THR A 96 3.10 3.05 3.92
C THR A 96 1.85 3.37 3.10
N LEU A 97 0.67 3.30 3.73
CA LEU A 97 -0.59 3.59 3.03
C LEU A 97 -0.63 5.04 2.57
N GLY A 98 -0.15 5.97 3.40
CA GLY A 98 -0.07 7.39 3.04
C GLY A 98 0.90 7.64 1.90
N ALA A 99 2.09 7.02 1.95
CA ALA A 99 3.09 7.16 0.90
C ALA A 99 2.59 6.58 -0.44
N LEU A 100 1.90 5.46 -0.38
CA LEU A 100 1.31 4.83 -1.57
C LEU A 100 0.26 5.74 -2.20
N ARG A 101 -0.64 6.29 -1.40
CA ARG A 101 -1.65 7.23 -1.89
C ARG A 101 -0.99 8.45 -2.54
N GLN A 102 -0.03 9.05 -1.87
CA GLN A 102 0.66 10.24 -2.38
C GLN A 102 1.38 9.93 -3.69
N TYR A 103 2.06 8.79 -3.75
CA TYR A 103 2.78 8.39 -4.96
C TYR A 103 1.83 8.27 -6.17
N LEU A 104 0.67 7.64 -5.97
CA LEU A 104 -0.30 7.45 -7.05
C LEU A 104 -0.95 8.77 -7.45
N ASP A 105 -1.24 9.65 -6.49
CA ASP A 105 -1.76 10.98 -6.78
C ASP A 105 -0.75 11.81 -7.56
N ASP A 106 0.54 11.70 -7.22
CA ASP A 106 1.62 12.39 -7.93
C ASP A 106 1.73 11.88 -9.37
N LEU A 107 1.61 10.57 -9.59
CA LEU A 107 1.59 10.03 -10.96
C LEU A 107 0.44 10.61 -11.76
N MET A 108 -0.75 10.71 -11.17
CA MET A 108 -1.91 11.28 -11.84
C MET A 108 -1.74 12.78 -12.12
N ALA A 109 -0.92 13.46 -11.33
CA ALA A 109 -0.60 14.87 -11.53
C ALA A 109 0.53 15.09 -12.54
N GLY A 110 1.08 14.01 -13.11
CA GLY A 110 2.12 14.08 -14.15
C GLY A 110 3.54 13.87 -13.65
N GLU A 111 3.73 13.53 -12.38
CA GLU A 111 5.05 13.23 -11.86
C GLU A 111 5.61 11.93 -12.46
N PRO A 112 6.94 11.84 -12.67
CA PRO A 112 7.53 10.62 -13.22
C PRO A 112 7.34 9.41 -12.31
N ASN A 113 7.23 8.24 -12.92
CA ASN A 113 7.19 6.97 -12.17
C ASN A 113 8.60 6.66 -11.66
N ARG A 114 8.84 6.92 -10.37
CA ARG A 114 10.13 6.69 -9.70
C ARG A 114 9.95 5.83 -8.47
N PRO A 115 9.85 4.50 -8.62
CA PRO A 115 9.59 3.61 -7.47
C PRO A 115 10.63 3.71 -6.35
N LEU A 116 11.86 4.15 -6.66
CA LEU A 116 12.90 4.35 -5.63
C LEU A 116 12.50 5.37 -4.56
N LEU A 117 11.55 6.28 -4.86
CA LEU A 117 11.02 7.19 -3.84
C LEU A 117 10.29 6.46 -2.71
N LEU A 118 9.85 5.22 -2.97
CA LEU A 118 9.16 4.39 -1.98
C LEU A 118 10.12 3.51 -1.18
N LEU A 119 11.43 3.54 -1.49
CA LEU A 119 12.41 2.70 -0.82
C LEU A 119 12.44 2.89 0.70
N PRO A 120 12.38 4.12 1.26
CA PRO A 120 12.38 4.28 2.72
C PRO A 120 11.22 3.58 3.41
N VAL A 121 9.99 3.65 2.87
CA VAL A 121 8.85 2.95 3.47
C VAL A 121 8.95 1.45 3.27
N TYR A 122 9.48 1.00 2.13
CA TYR A 122 9.74 -0.41 1.90
C TYR A 122 10.73 -0.97 2.94
N GLN A 123 11.81 -0.24 3.20
CA GLN A 123 12.81 -0.63 4.21
C GLN A 123 12.18 -0.68 5.61
N SER A 124 11.29 0.26 5.94
CA SER A 124 10.57 0.25 7.21
C SER A 124 9.68 -0.98 7.34
N LEU A 125 9.01 -1.39 6.26
CA LEU A 125 8.21 -2.62 6.24
C LEU A 125 9.09 -3.85 6.47
N GLU A 126 10.24 -3.92 5.80
CA GLU A 126 11.17 -5.04 5.95
C GLU A 126 11.73 -5.13 7.37
N THR A 127 11.98 -4.00 8.01
CA THR A 127 12.45 -3.95 9.41
C THR A 127 11.36 -4.43 10.37
N ALA A 128 10.10 -4.18 10.08
CA ALA A 128 8.97 -4.56 10.92
C ALA A 128 8.59 -6.05 10.78
N ARG A 129 9.10 -6.70 9.78
CA ARG A 129 8.82 -8.13 9.52
C ARG A 129 9.71 -9.06 10.30
#